data_4189dad5230043fa6777040a2a991ae6
#
_entry.id   4189dad5230043fa6777040a2a991ae6
#
_cell.length_a   1.000
_cell.length_b   1.000
_cell.length_c   1.000
_cell.angle_alpha   90.00
_cell.angle_beta   90.00
_cell.angle_gamma   90.00
#
_symmetry.space_group_name_H-M   'P 1'
#
loop_
_entity.id
_entity.type
_entity.pdbx_description
1 polymer ?
#
loop_
_entity_poly.entity_id
_entity_poly.type
_entity_poly.pdbx_seq_one_letter_code
_entity_poly.pdbx_strand_id
1 'polypeptide(L)'
;MMKLAVGTVVEGYRITRFLGRGGFASVYLGEHEESGAKVALKVGGMSGGGRQVTRLLEVTSRRTAEGISPDELPAEAVFFEPGGVRIDLLDEREVQSMLEAEGDLLAGCDHDNLVRVRERLVVDGSPVLVLDYVRGKTLREKIRSLEGIHLNWFLAVVRALGSLEQSGALAYHGDLKPENIIVKPSGKVVLLDPALRSEQRSVVTTTPHYNPLLLTDSKADVMAIGIMIYEILTGTLPFDEVPWEFAGCQSGGETQRLSLSYFFSYTPPNALNPKTPGDLERIVYRCITVQDYGLAELQADLEAFISEA
;
A
#
# COMPACT_ATOMS: atom_id res chain seq x y z
N MET A 1 4.88 21.41 14.92
CA MET A 1 4.18 20.15 14.61
C MET A 1 2.84 20.14 15.30
N MET A 2 1.78 20.05 14.54
CA MET A 2 0.44 19.94 15.10
C MET A 2 0.17 18.51 15.54
N LYS A 3 0.32 18.23 16.84
CA LYS A 3 -0.20 17.03 17.47
C LYS A 3 -1.60 17.33 17.92
N LEU A 4 -2.61 16.81 17.24
CA LEU A 4 -3.99 17.00 17.68
C LEU A 4 -4.22 16.12 18.92
N ALA A 5 -4.53 16.78 20.03
CA ALA A 5 -4.91 16.07 21.24
C ALA A 5 -6.40 15.67 21.16
N VAL A 6 -6.77 14.57 21.81
CA VAL A 6 -8.18 14.22 22.00
C VAL A 6 -8.89 15.35 22.72
N GLY A 7 -10.06 15.76 22.22
CA GLY A 7 -10.83 16.90 22.70
C GLY A 7 -10.54 18.23 21.98
N THR A 8 -9.44 18.34 21.23
CA THR A 8 -9.17 19.52 20.40
C THR A 8 -10.24 19.66 19.32
N VAL A 9 -10.67 20.89 19.04
CA VAL A 9 -11.56 21.22 17.92
C VAL A 9 -10.72 21.86 16.81
N VAL A 10 -10.84 21.33 15.61
CA VAL A 10 -10.15 21.79 14.41
C VAL A 10 -11.22 22.10 13.36
N GLU A 11 -11.41 23.38 13.03
CA GLU A 11 -12.37 23.83 12.01
C GLU A 11 -13.76 23.14 12.14
N GLY A 12 -14.29 23.04 13.38
CA GLY A 12 -15.59 22.43 13.66
C GLY A 12 -15.56 20.89 13.84
N TYR A 13 -14.40 20.26 13.76
CA TYR A 13 -14.23 18.82 14.00
C TYR A 13 -13.56 18.57 15.33
N ARG A 14 -14.26 17.93 16.26
CA ARG A 14 -13.71 17.51 17.56
C ARG A 14 -12.93 16.22 17.41
N ILE A 15 -11.66 16.24 17.76
CA ILE A 15 -10.80 15.04 17.75
C ILE A 15 -11.24 14.10 18.88
N THR A 16 -11.60 12.87 18.52
CA THR A 16 -12.09 11.88 19.49
C THR A 16 -11.11 10.73 19.71
N ARG A 17 -10.27 10.40 18.71
CA ARG A 17 -9.33 9.29 18.81
C ARG A 17 -8.20 9.42 17.77
N PHE A 18 -6.99 8.98 18.13
CA PHE A 18 -5.93 8.71 17.18
C PHE A 18 -6.20 7.37 16.48
N LEU A 19 -6.19 7.36 15.14
CA LEU A 19 -6.44 6.17 14.33
C LEU A 19 -5.14 5.48 13.90
N GLY A 20 -4.13 6.26 13.55
CA GLY A 20 -2.88 5.69 13.08
C GLY A 20 -1.91 6.74 12.55
N ARG A 21 -0.73 6.27 12.20
CA ARG A 21 0.33 7.09 11.61
C ARG A 21 0.86 6.40 10.37
N GLY A 22 0.85 7.12 9.27
CA GLY A 22 1.50 6.74 8.01
C GLY A 22 2.92 7.28 7.90
N GLY A 23 3.51 7.15 6.73
CA GLY A 23 4.88 7.59 6.43
C GLY A 23 5.08 9.09 6.65
N PHE A 24 4.13 9.93 6.26
CA PHE A 24 4.23 11.39 6.29
C PHE A 24 3.05 12.09 6.99
N ALA A 25 2.01 11.35 7.41
CA ALA A 25 0.82 11.92 8.03
C ALA A 25 0.34 11.11 9.23
N SER A 26 -0.39 11.77 10.11
CA SER A 26 -1.12 11.17 11.22
C SER A 26 -2.62 11.25 10.94
N VAL A 27 -3.37 10.20 11.29
CA VAL A 27 -4.81 10.12 11.06
C VAL A 27 -5.55 10.07 12.39
N TYR A 28 -6.59 10.91 12.51
CA TYR A 28 -7.41 11.04 13.69
C TYR A 28 -8.88 10.81 13.36
N LEU A 29 -9.63 10.22 14.26
CA LEU A 29 -11.09 10.24 14.20
C LEU A 29 -11.58 11.58 14.74
N GLY A 30 -12.34 12.29 13.92
CA GLY A 30 -13.05 13.50 14.27
C GLY A 30 -14.56 13.30 14.23
N GLU A 31 -15.27 14.17 14.95
CA GLU A 31 -16.72 14.29 14.91
C GLU A 31 -17.07 15.76 14.67
N HIS A 32 -17.85 16.02 13.62
CA HIS A 32 -18.28 17.37 13.30
C HIS A 32 -19.24 17.87 14.38
N GLU A 33 -18.96 19.02 14.99
CA GLU A 33 -19.67 19.49 16.18
C GLU A 33 -21.18 19.71 15.98
N GLU A 34 -21.58 20.21 14.80
CA GLU A 34 -23.00 20.48 14.53
C GLU A 34 -23.77 19.23 14.08
N SER A 35 -23.18 18.40 13.18
CA SER A 35 -23.90 17.28 12.57
C SER A 35 -23.68 15.96 13.28
N GLY A 36 -22.67 15.84 14.13
CA GLY A 36 -22.23 14.56 14.72
C GLY A 36 -21.61 13.60 13.71
N ALA A 37 -21.36 14.04 12.49
CA ALA A 37 -20.79 13.20 11.44
C ALA A 37 -19.34 12.82 11.76
N LYS A 38 -19.03 11.54 11.68
CA LYS A 38 -17.67 11.03 11.88
C LYS A 38 -16.84 11.14 10.62
N VAL A 39 -15.61 11.61 10.78
CA VAL A 39 -14.63 11.82 9.71
C VAL A 39 -13.26 11.27 10.13
N ALA A 40 -12.40 10.99 9.16
CA ALA A 40 -10.99 10.79 9.39
C ALA A 40 -10.22 12.05 8.98
N LEU A 41 -9.50 12.66 9.92
CA LEU A 41 -8.65 13.82 9.63
C LEU A 41 -7.22 13.33 9.43
N LYS A 42 -6.72 13.46 8.21
CA LYS A 42 -5.33 13.15 7.85
C LYS A 42 -4.52 14.44 7.88
N VAL A 43 -3.57 14.52 8.80
CA VAL A 43 -2.79 15.71 9.09
C VAL A 43 -1.34 15.44 8.75
N GLY A 44 -0.79 16.20 7.83
CA GLY A 44 0.63 16.20 7.53
C GLY A 44 1.42 16.70 8.74
N GLY A 45 2.52 16.07 9.04
CA GLY A 45 3.32 16.58 10.13
C GLY A 45 4.51 15.74 10.51
N MET A 46 5.56 16.43 10.91
CA MET A 46 6.80 15.84 11.41
C MET A 46 6.75 15.69 12.92
N SER A 47 7.13 14.55 13.46
CA SER A 47 7.27 14.36 14.91
C SER A 47 8.53 15.03 15.41
N GLY A 48 8.37 16.15 16.13
CA GLY A 48 9.39 16.70 17.01
C GLY A 48 10.72 17.07 16.36
N GLY A 49 10.81 18.27 15.78
CA GLY A 49 12.08 18.97 15.51
C GLY A 49 13.14 18.27 14.64
N GLY A 50 12.87 17.08 14.12
CA GLY A 50 13.77 16.30 13.31
C GLY A 50 13.21 16.07 11.90
N ARG A 51 14.09 15.96 10.92
CA ARG A 51 13.74 15.55 9.55
C ARG A 51 13.06 14.20 9.60
N GLN A 52 11.85 14.09 9.04
CA GLN A 52 11.16 12.81 8.94
C GLN A 52 11.77 12.02 7.79
N VAL A 53 12.25 10.82 8.09
CA VAL A 53 12.65 9.86 7.06
C VAL A 53 11.37 9.22 6.53
N THR A 54 10.87 9.72 5.43
CA THR A 54 9.92 8.97 4.61
C THR A 54 10.76 8.15 3.64
N ARG A 55 10.54 6.86 3.61
CA ARG A 55 11.22 5.98 2.68
C ARG A 55 10.64 6.22 1.29
N LEU A 56 11.25 7.12 0.56
CA LEU A 56 10.99 7.30 -0.85
C LEU A 56 11.98 6.41 -1.60
N LEU A 57 11.46 5.49 -2.37
CA LEU A 57 12.25 4.53 -3.12
C LEU A 57 12.31 4.99 -4.57
N GLU A 58 13.48 5.43 -5.04
CA GLU A 58 13.73 5.71 -6.44
C GLU A 58 14.37 4.48 -7.08
N VAL A 59 13.72 3.91 -8.08
CA VAL A 59 14.29 2.84 -8.90
C VAL A 59 15.12 3.46 -10.00
N THR A 60 16.44 3.47 -9.84
CA THR A 60 17.37 4.10 -10.80
C THR A 60 17.72 3.23 -12.00
N SER A 61 17.57 1.91 -11.90
CA SER A 61 17.66 0.98 -13.05
C SER A 61 17.09 -0.39 -12.71
N ARG A 62 16.42 -1.01 -13.66
CA ARG A 62 16.11 -2.45 -13.61
C ARG A 62 17.23 -3.18 -14.33
N ARG A 63 18.08 -3.89 -13.62
CA ARG A 63 18.84 -4.99 -14.22
C ARG A 63 18.01 -6.26 -14.03
N THR A 64 17.41 -6.73 -15.08
CA THR A 64 17.09 -8.16 -15.19
C THR A 64 18.40 -8.91 -15.10
N ALA A 65 18.41 -10.08 -14.50
CA ALA A 65 19.58 -10.97 -14.50
C ALA A 65 19.91 -11.29 -15.97
N GLU A 66 20.69 -10.41 -16.62
CA GLU A 66 21.17 -10.64 -17.97
C GLU A 66 22.10 -11.85 -17.93
N GLY A 67 21.65 -12.95 -18.51
CA GLY A 67 22.46 -14.13 -18.72
C GLY A 67 21.99 -15.41 -18.02
N ILE A 68 20.92 -15.39 -17.23
CA ILE A 68 20.34 -16.62 -16.69
C ILE A 68 19.03 -16.89 -17.43
N SER A 69 18.99 -18.03 -18.15
CA SER A 69 17.74 -18.48 -18.78
C SER A 69 16.70 -18.78 -17.71
N PRO A 70 15.42 -18.38 -17.89
CA PRO A 70 14.33 -18.77 -16.97
C PRO A 70 14.25 -20.29 -16.75
N ASP A 71 14.69 -21.08 -17.74
CA ASP A 71 14.71 -22.54 -17.69
C ASP A 71 15.87 -23.11 -16.84
N GLU A 72 16.87 -22.30 -16.50
CA GLU A 72 18.03 -22.67 -15.68
C GLU A 72 17.84 -22.33 -14.20
N LEU A 73 16.79 -21.56 -13.88
CA LEU A 73 16.45 -21.25 -12.48
C LEU A 73 15.73 -22.47 -11.86
N PRO A 74 16.10 -22.86 -10.63
CA PRO A 74 15.28 -23.81 -9.89
C PRO A 74 13.85 -23.24 -9.84
N ALA A 75 12.85 -24.11 -9.96
CA ALA A 75 11.43 -23.71 -9.91
C ALA A 75 11.03 -22.90 -8.64
N GLU A 76 11.93 -22.84 -7.69
CA GLU A 76 11.77 -22.25 -6.36
C GLU A 76 12.53 -20.91 -6.18
N ALA A 77 13.29 -20.46 -7.18
CA ALA A 77 14.11 -19.26 -7.04
C ALA A 77 13.80 -18.24 -8.14
N VAL A 78 13.28 -17.11 -7.75
CA VAL A 78 13.09 -15.95 -8.63
C VAL A 78 14.07 -14.87 -8.17
N PHE A 79 15.05 -14.53 -9.02
CA PHE A 79 16.05 -13.52 -8.71
C PHE A 79 15.66 -12.18 -9.32
N PHE A 80 15.62 -11.15 -8.49
CA PHE A 80 15.43 -9.78 -8.93
C PHE A 80 16.54 -8.91 -8.32
N GLU A 81 17.31 -8.23 -9.14
CA GLU A 81 18.15 -7.12 -8.69
C GLU A 81 17.39 -5.81 -8.92
N PRO A 82 16.81 -5.20 -7.89
CA PRO A 82 16.34 -3.84 -8.01
C PRO A 82 17.53 -2.92 -8.23
N GLY A 83 17.40 -1.93 -9.08
CA GLY A 83 18.33 -0.83 -9.16
C GLY A 83 18.46 -0.12 -7.81
N GLY A 84 19.44 0.74 -7.68
CA GLY A 84 19.72 1.44 -6.43
C GLY A 84 18.47 2.13 -5.86
N VAL A 85 18.27 1.99 -4.56
CA VAL A 85 17.19 2.63 -3.83
C VAL A 85 17.74 3.90 -3.21
N ARG A 86 17.11 5.02 -3.52
CA ARG A 86 17.41 6.30 -2.89
C ARG A 86 16.39 6.56 -1.79
N ILE A 87 16.89 6.86 -0.58
CA ILE A 87 16.04 7.34 0.51
C ILE A 87 16.21 8.84 0.59
N ASP A 88 15.15 9.56 0.30
CA ASP A 88 15.09 11.00 0.47
C ASP A 88 14.42 11.35 1.81
N LEU A 89 14.96 12.38 2.45
CA LEU A 89 14.34 13.01 3.61
C LEU A 89 13.36 14.07 3.11
N LEU A 90 12.10 13.95 3.49
CA LEU A 90 11.10 14.95 3.17
C LEU A 90 11.17 16.10 4.18
N ASP A 91 11.17 17.32 3.67
CA ASP A 91 10.94 18.50 4.47
C ASP A 91 9.43 18.74 4.68
N GLU A 92 9.09 19.74 5.49
CA GLU A 92 7.70 20.05 5.81
C GLU A 92 6.89 20.48 4.57
N ARG A 93 7.50 21.21 3.63
CA ARG A 93 6.84 21.66 2.40
C ARG A 93 6.54 20.49 1.47
N GLU A 94 7.46 19.55 1.38
CA GLU A 94 7.27 18.34 0.59
C GLU A 94 6.15 17.48 1.16
N VAL A 95 6.06 17.34 2.49
CA VAL A 95 4.95 16.63 3.15
C VAL A 95 3.62 17.35 2.89
N GLN A 96 3.59 18.68 2.93
CA GLN A 96 2.40 19.46 2.61
C GLN A 96 1.98 19.24 1.15
N SER A 97 2.92 19.36 0.20
CA SER A 97 2.66 19.14 -1.22
C SER A 97 2.15 17.72 -1.50
N MET A 98 2.68 16.70 -0.82
CA MET A 98 2.19 15.33 -0.97
C MET A 98 0.76 15.18 -0.46
N LEU A 99 0.40 15.81 0.67
CA LEU A 99 -0.95 15.74 1.20
C LEU A 99 -1.96 16.47 0.28
N GLU A 100 -1.55 17.61 -0.29
CA GLU A 100 -2.34 18.32 -1.31
C GLU A 100 -2.55 17.45 -2.55
N ALA A 101 -1.49 16.81 -3.07
CA ALA A 101 -1.57 15.92 -4.23
C ALA A 101 -2.49 14.70 -3.96
N GLU A 102 -2.45 14.13 -2.75
CA GLU A 102 -3.39 13.08 -2.36
C GLU A 102 -4.83 13.58 -2.36
N GLY A 103 -5.04 14.77 -1.82
CA GLY A 103 -6.36 15.41 -1.84
C GLY A 103 -6.87 15.65 -3.26
N ASP A 104 -6.00 16.07 -4.21
CA ASP A 104 -6.34 16.26 -5.61
C ASP A 104 -6.71 14.94 -6.29
N LEU A 105 -5.87 13.91 -6.09
CA LEU A 105 -6.12 12.58 -6.63
C LEU A 105 -7.47 12.02 -6.15
N LEU A 106 -7.70 12.02 -4.85
CA LEU A 106 -8.92 11.46 -4.27
C LEU A 106 -10.17 12.27 -4.64
N ALA A 107 -10.07 13.59 -4.78
CA ALA A 107 -11.20 14.42 -5.21
C ALA A 107 -11.59 14.16 -6.68
N GLY A 108 -10.66 13.70 -7.51
CA GLY A 108 -10.93 13.28 -8.88
C GLY A 108 -11.56 11.88 -8.99
N CYS A 109 -11.60 11.11 -7.90
CA CYS A 109 -12.02 9.72 -7.89
C CYS A 109 -13.32 9.55 -7.10
N ASP A 110 -14.47 9.45 -7.76
CA ASP A 110 -15.74 9.07 -7.11
C ASP A 110 -16.02 7.58 -7.34
N HIS A 111 -15.58 6.76 -6.39
CA HIS A 111 -15.78 5.32 -6.45
C HIS A 111 -16.15 4.74 -5.08
N ASP A 112 -17.11 3.85 -5.05
CA ASP A 112 -17.69 3.27 -3.82
C ASP A 112 -16.70 2.45 -2.99
N ASN A 113 -15.64 1.95 -3.61
CA ASN A 113 -14.59 1.16 -2.96
C ASN A 113 -13.31 1.97 -2.70
N LEU A 114 -13.33 3.29 -2.92
CA LEU A 114 -12.23 4.19 -2.57
C LEU A 114 -12.70 5.18 -1.49
N VAL A 115 -11.81 5.55 -0.56
CA VAL A 115 -12.10 6.57 0.44
C VAL A 115 -12.32 7.93 -0.25
N ARG A 116 -13.33 8.67 0.20
CA ARG A 116 -13.66 10.00 -0.37
C ARG A 116 -13.10 11.12 0.48
N VAL A 117 -12.61 12.16 -0.17
CA VAL A 117 -12.32 13.45 0.44
C VAL A 117 -13.64 14.22 0.59
N ARG A 118 -13.95 14.64 1.80
CA ARG A 118 -15.10 15.51 2.08
C ARG A 118 -14.72 16.98 1.96
N GLU A 119 -13.57 17.33 2.53
CA GLU A 119 -13.14 18.69 2.68
C GLU A 119 -11.61 18.76 2.77
N ARG A 120 -11.07 19.91 2.42
CA ARG A 120 -9.66 20.27 2.59
C ARG A 120 -9.56 21.51 3.44
N LEU A 121 -8.80 21.41 4.50
CA LEU A 121 -8.61 22.49 5.46
C LEU A 121 -7.13 22.90 5.50
N VAL A 122 -6.90 24.11 5.95
CA VAL A 122 -5.56 24.58 6.29
C VAL A 122 -5.59 25.01 7.76
N VAL A 123 -4.82 24.34 8.59
CA VAL A 123 -4.77 24.56 10.03
C VAL A 123 -3.34 24.87 10.43
N ASP A 124 -3.14 26.06 11.02
CA ASP A 124 -1.80 26.57 11.36
C ASP A 124 -0.80 26.51 10.18
N GLY A 125 -1.30 26.80 8.96
CA GLY A 125 -0.51 26.75 7.74
C GLY A 125 -0.24 25.36 7.18
N SER A 126 -0.76 24.30 7.80
CA SER A 126 -0.61 22.91 7.35
C SER A 126 -1.89 22.37 6.73
N PRO A 127 -1.83 21.67 5.57
CA PRO A 127 -3.00 21.05 4.96
C PRO A 127 -3.52 19.90 5.82
N VAL A 128 -4.84 19.78 5.87
CA VAL A 128 -5.55 18.69 6.53
C VAL A 128 -6.61 18.16 5.58
N LEU A 129 -6.58 16.86 5.30
CA LEU A 129 -7.64 16.20 4.55
C LEU A 129 -8.71 15.66 5.50
N VAL A 130 -9.95 16.06 5.25
CA VAL A 130 -11.12 15.49 5.90
C VAL A 130 -11.68 14.41 4.99
N LEU A 131 -11.55 13.16 5.43
CA LEU A 131 -11.94 11.97 4.67
C LEU A 131 -13.19 11.34 5.29
N ASP A 132 -13.90 10.56 4.50
CA ASP A 132 -14.96 9.69 5.04
C ASP A 132 -14.38 8.76 6.11
N TYR A 133 -15.02 8.72 7.29
CA TYR A 133 -14.68 7.68 8.25
C TYR A 133 -15.33 6.36 7.84
N VAL A 134 -14.48 5.42 7.44
CA VAL A 134 -14.91 4.07 7.07
C VAL A 134 -15.01 3.20 8.32
N ARG A 135 -16.24 2.88 8.73
CA ARG A 135 -16.45 1.94 9.85
C ARG A 135 -16.18 0.51 9.40
N GLY A 136 -15.16 -0.12 9.98
CA GLY A 136 -14.77 -1.49 9.66
C GLY A 136 -13.49 -1.86 10.41
N LYS A 137 -12.94 -3.01 10.04
CA LYS A 137 -11.60 -3.45 10.45
C LYS A 137 -10.69 -3.44 9.23
N THR A 138 -9.44 -3.07 9.40
CA THR A 138 -8.44 -3.25 8.35
C THR A 138 -8.25 -4.75 8.10
N LEU A 139 -7.84 -5.10 6.89
CA LEU A 139 -7.50 -6.49 6.57
C LEU A 139 -6.36 -6.98 7.49
N ARG A 140 -5.43 -6.09 7.89
CA ARG A 140 -4.38 -6.38 8.88
C ARG A 140 -4.95 -6.78 10.24
N GLU A 141 -5.94 -6.06 10.72
CA GLU A 141 -6.61 -6.40 11.99
C GLU A 141 -7.31 -7.76 11.90
N LYS A 142 -7.90 -8.08 10.76
CA LYS A 142 -8.54 -9.38 10.53
C LYS A 142 -7.52 -10.52 10.45
N ILE A 143 -6.41 -10.33 9.75
CA ILE A 143 -5.30 -11.30 9.70
C ILE A 143 -4.79 -11.59 11.12
N ARG A 144 -4.52 -10.54 11.90
CA ARG A 144 -4.00 -10.69 13.27
C ARG A 144 -5.00 -11.35 14.23
N SER A 145 -6.28 -11.12 14.05
CA SER A 145 -7.33 -11.72 14.88
C SER A 145 -7.70 -13.13 14.45
N LEU A 146 -7.05 -13.68 13.43
CA LEU A 146 -7.36 -14.98 12.83
C LEU A 146 -8.86 -15.11 12.46
N GLU A 147 -9.51 -13.99 12.17
CA GLU A 147 -10.86 -14.00 11.64
C GLU A 147 -10.87 -14.68 10.27
N GLY A 148 -11.92 -15.43 9.95
CA GLY A 148 -12.05 -16.07 8.65
C GLY A 148 -11.88 -15.04 7.54
N ILE A 149 -10.95 -15.28 6.61
CA ILE A 149 -10.65 -14.38 5.51
C ILE A 149 -11.31 -14.96 4.26
N HIS A 150 -12.14 -14.15 3.65
CA HIS A 150 -12.89 -14.55 2.47
C HIS A 150 -12.24 -14.02 1.20
N LEU A 151 -11.97 -14.88 0.24
CA LEU A 151 -11.41 -14.49 -1.06
C LEU A 151 -12.33 -13.50 -1.81
N ASN A 152 -13.60 -13.47 -1.49
CA ASN A 152 -14.53 -12.45 -2.00
C ASN A 152 -14.11 -11.01 -1.69
N TRP A 153 -13.32 -10.77 -0.63
CA TRP A 153 -12.79 -9.44 -0.36
C TRP A 153 -11.71 -9.06 -1.37
N PHE A 154 -10.84 -10.02 -1.73
CA PHE A 154 -9.83 -9.80 -2.77
C PHE A 154 -10.47 -9.63 -4.14
N LEU A 155 -11.48 -10.43 -4.46
CA LEU A 155 -12.25 -10.24 -5.70
C LEU A 155 -12.90 -8.84 -5.74
N ALA A 156 -13.44 -8.35 -4.62
CA ALA A 156 -13.99 -7.00 -4.55
C ALA A 156 -12.92 -5.92 -4.73
N VAL A 157 -11.70 -6.12 -4.19
CA VAL A 157 -10.55 -5.23 -4.40
C VAL A 157 -10.15 -5.21 -5.89
N VAL A 158 -9.99 -6.39 -6.51
CA VAL A 158 -9.63 -6.50 -7.93
C VAL A 158 -10.65 -5.80 -8.82
N ARG A 159 -11.96 -6.03 -8.58
CA ARG A 159 -13.03 -5.34 -9.32
C ARG A 159 -13.00 -3.83 -9.15
N ALA A 160 -12.73 -3.35 -7.92
CA ALA A 160 -12.60 -1.93 -7.65
C ALA A 160 -11.43 -1.31 -8.42
N LEU A 161 -10.26 -1.96 -8.41
CA LEU A 161 -9.09 -1.52 -9.15
C LEU A 161 -9.33 -1.51 -10.66
N GLY A 162 -9.91 -2.58 -11.21
CA GLY A 162 -10.26 -2.65 -12.63
C GLY A 162 -11.24 -1.54 -13.04
N SER A 163 -12.22 -1.22 -12.18
CA SER A 163 -13.16 -0.12 -12.44
C SER A 163 -12.49 1.26 -12.39
N LEU A 164 -11.57 1.47 -11.44
CA LEU A 164 -10.80 2.70 -11.33
C LEU A 164 -9.87 2.91 -12.54
N GLU A 165 -9.19 1.85 -12.98
CA GLU A 165 -8.34 1.86 -14.17
C GLU A 165 -9.16 2.14 -15.44
N GLN A 166 -10.27 1.44 -15.66
CA GLN A 166 -11.13 1.61 -16.83
C GLN A 166 -11.75 3.00 -16.91
N SER A 167 -12.13 3.59 -15.80
CA SER A 167 -12.67 4.96 -15.75
C SER A 167 -11.61 6.04 -15.95
N GLY A 168 -10.33 5.68 -15.91
CA GLY A 168 -9.22 6.62 -15.93
C GLY A 168 -9.06 7.43 -14.63
N ALA A 169 -9.84 7.10 -13.59
CA ALA A 169 -9.78 7.80 -12.32
C ALA A 169 -8.49 7.50 -11.55
N LEU A 170 -8.01 6.25 -11.63
CA LEU A 170 -6.75 5.81 -11.02
C LEU A 170 -6.14 4.70 -11.86
N ALA A 171 -4.95 4.91 -12.38
CA ALA A 171 -4.27 3.91 -13.22
C ALA A 171 -3.85 2.66 -12.41
N TYR A 172 -3.52 2.82 -11.15
CA TYR A 172 -3.21 1.76 -10.18
C TYR A 172 -3.13 2.35 -8.76
N HIS A 173 -3.35 1.52 -7.74
CA HIS A 173 -3.27 1.95 -6.34
C HIS A 173 -1.83 2.12 -5.87
N GLY A 174 -0.95 1.16 -6.15
CA GLY A 174 0.51 1.24 -5.95
C GLY A 174 1.03 1.09 -4.52
N ASP A 175 0.19 1.22 -3.49
CA ASP A 175 0.52 0.94 -2.07
C ASP A 175 -0.54 0.04 -1.42
N LEU A 176 -0.96 -0.99 -2.17
CA LEU A 176 -1.86 -2.00 -1.59
C LEU A 176 -1.13 -2.80 -0.51
N LYS A 177 -1.77 -2.83 0.65
CA LYS A 177 -1.36 -3.62 1.81
C LYS A 177 -2.55 -3.85 2.73
N PRO A 178 -2.49 -4.81 3.64
CA PRO A 178 -3.62 -5.12 4.51
C PRO A 178 -4.09 -3.94 5.38
N GLU A 179 -3.21 -2.99 5.68
CA GLU A 179 -3.52 -1.76 6.42
C GLU A 179 -4.40 -0.79 5.61
N ASN A 180 -4.26 -0.79 4.27
CA ASN A 180 -4.94 0.12 3.37
C ASN A 180 -6.27 -0.45 2.81
N ILE A 181 -6.72 -1.60 3.31
CA ILE A 181 -7.99 -2.22 2.94
C ILE A 181 -8.87 -2.31 4.18
N ILE A 182 -9.99 -1.57 4.21
CA ILE A 182 -10.98 -1.70 5.28
C ILE A 182 -12.10 -2.61 4.80
N VAL A 183 -12.42 -3.61 5.60
CA VAL A 183 -13.58 -4.49 5.43
C VAL A 183 -14.70 -4.00 6.35
N LYS A 184 -15.79 -3.53 5.75
CA LYS A 184 -16.99 -3.10 6.48
C LYS A 184 -17.72 -4.32 7.07
N PRO A 185 -18.58 -4.13 8.09
CA PRO A 185 -19.42 -5.21 8.62
C PRO A 185 -20.31 -5.90 7.56
N SER A 186 -20.63 -5.19 6.48
CA SER A 186 -21.37 -5.74 5.34
C SER A 186 -20.54 -6.63 4.39
N GLY A 187 -19.23 -6.74 4.63
CA GLY A 187 -18.28 -7.40 3.72
C GLY A 187 -17.78 -6.51 2.57
N LYS A 188 -18.35 -5.31 2.37
CA LYS A 188 -17.84 -4.36 1.38
C LYS A 188 -16.44 -3.88 1.76
N VAL A 189 -15.53 -3.82 0.79
CA VAL A 189 -14.17 -3.31 0.97
C VAL A 189 -14.07 -1.83 0.57
N VAL A 190 -13.20 -1.10 1.24
CA VAL A 190 -12.82 0.28 0.89
C VAL A 190 -11.31 0.40 0.93
N LEU A 191 -10.73 0.92 -0.16
CA LEU A 191 -9.31 1.18 -0.32
C LEU A 191 -8.98 2.56 0.25
N LEU A 192 -7.82 2.65 0.91
CA LEU A 192 -7.27 3.85 1.51
C LEU A 192 -5.90 4.14 0.92
N ASP A 193 -5.46 5.38 0.98
CA ASP A 193 -4.07 5.81 0.77
C ASP A 193 -3.44 5.28 -0.54
N PRO A 194 -3.96 5.63 -1.74
CA PRO A 194 -3.31 5.29 -3.00
C PRO A 194 -1.91 5.93 -3.08
N ALA A 195 -0.99 5.25 -3.74
CA ALA A 195 0.38 5.74 -3.91
C ALA A 195 0.39 7.08 -4.65
N LEU A 196 1.21 7.99 -4.14
CA LEU A 196 1.44 9.28 -4.77
C LEU A 196 2.70 9.21 -5.64
N ARG A 197 2.63 9.81 -6.82
CA ARG A 197 3.80 10.09 -7.65
C ARG A 197 4.19 11.54 -7.47
N SER A 198 5.44 11.78 -7.16
CA SER A 198 6.00 13.11 -7.30
C SER A 198 6.51 13.26 -8.75
N GLU A 199 5.87 14.11 -9.55
CA GLU A 199 6.31 14.41 -10.91
C GLU A 199 7.72 15.02 -10.93
N GLN A 200 8.10 15.69 -9.84
CA GLN A 200 9.40 16.38 -9.73
C GLN A 200 10.55 15.44 -9.40
N ARG A 201 10.32 14.23 -8.88
CA ARG A 201 11.36 13.38 -8.32
C ARG A 201 11.24 11.92 -8.72
N SER A 202 10.60 11.43 -9.65
CA SER A 202 10.47 9.98 -9.99
C SER A 202 10.27 9.07 -8.75
N VAL A 203 9.61 9.59 -7.73
CA VAL A 203 9.49 8.95 -6.43
C VAL A 203 8.07 8.41 -6.29
N VAL A 204 7.96 7.17 -5.84
CA VAL A 204 6.69 6.50 -5.56
C VAL A 204 6.65 6.14 -4.07
N THR A 205 5.56 6.52 -3.40
CA THR A 205 5.32 6.04 -2.04
C THR A 205 4.74 4.62 -2.13
N THR A 206 5.48 3.63 -1.64
CA THR A 206 5.02 2.24 -1.63
C THR A 206 5.60 1.49 -0.43
N THR A 207 5.01 0.35 -0.10
CA THR A 207 5.47 -0.52 0.98
C THR A 207 6.23 -1.71 0.38
N PRO A 208 7.57 -1.80 0.56
CA PRO A 208 8.40 -2.81 -0.11
C PRO A 208 7.95 -4.25 0.15
N HIS A 209 7.36 -4.55 1.30
CA HIS A 209 6.86 -5.89 1.62
C HIS A 209 5.75 -6.37 0.68
N TYR A 210 4.99 -5.45 0.07
CA TYR A 210 3.89 -5.76 -0.85
C TYR A 210 4.16 -5.29 -2.29
N ASN A 211 5.19 -4.50 -2.51
CA ASN A 211 5.71 -4.14 -3.82
C ASN A 211 7.25 -4.23 -3.81
N PRO A 212 7.80 -5.43 -3.65
CA PRO A 212 9.24 -5.61 -3.52
C PRO A 212 10.03 -5.26 -4.79
N LEU A 213 9.37 -5.28 -5.94
CA LEU A 213 9.97 -4.90 -7.23
C LEU A 213 9.85 -3.41 -7.54
N LEU A 214 9.21 -2.63 -6.65
CA LEU A 214 8.97 -1.21 -6.83
C LEU A 214 8.28 -0.90 -8.18
N LEU A 215 7.33 -1.76 -8.56
CA LEU A 215 6.55 -1.60 -9.78
C LEU A 215 5.72 -0.32 -9.71
N THR A 216 5.53 0.31 -10.86
CA THR A 216 4.83 1.60 -10.98
C THR A 216 3.68 1.53 -11.99
N ASP A 217 3.00 0.40 -12.03
CA ASP A 217 1.85 0.10 -12.87
C ASP A 217 0.88 -0.83 -12.12
N SER A 218 -0.21 -1.26 -12.75
CA SER A 218 -1.22 -2.14 -12.14
C SER A 218 -0.67 -3.50 -11.72
N LYS A 219 0.49 -3.91 -12.22
CA LYS A 219 1.18 -5.13 -11.77
C LYS A 219 1.61 -5.05 -10.30
N ALA A 220 1.91 -3.84 -9.79
CA ALA A 220 2.17 -3.64 -8.36
C ALA A 220 0.99 -4.11 -7.50
N ASP A 221 -0.23 -3.80 -7.93
CA ASP A 221 -1.45 -4.16 -7.21
C ASP A 221 -1.72 -5.67 -7.28
N VAL A 222 -1.52 -6.27 -8.47
CA VAL A 222 -1.65 -7.72 -8.66
C VAL A 222 -0.65 -8.47 -7.76
N MET A 223 0.61 -8.04 -7.75
CA MET A 223 1.64 -8.62 -6.89
C MET A 223 1.29 -8.46 -5.41
N ALA A 224 0.86 -7.29 -4.98
CA ALA A 224 0.45 -7.04 -3.59
C ALA A 224 -0.70 -7.96 -3.16
N ILE A 225 -1.68 -8.19 -4.03
CA ILE A 225 -2.80 -9.11 -3.76
C ILE A 225 -2.28 -10.54 -3.60
N GLY A 226 -1.40 -11.00 -4.50
CA GLY A 226 -0.78 -12.33 -4.38
C GLY A 226 -0.02 -12.51 -3.07
N ILE A 227 0.78 -11.51 -2.68
CA ILE A 227 1.53 -11.52 -1.42
C ILE A 227 0.60 -11.54 -0.21
N MET A 228 -0.49 -10.77 -0.22
CA MET A 228 -1.48 -10.78 0.87
C MET A 228 -2.18 -12.14 0.99
N ILE A 229 -2.55 -12.77 -0.12
CA ILE A 229 -3.14 -14.11 -0.10
C ILE A 229 -2.13 -15.13 0.41
N TYR A 230 -0.88 -15.04 -0.03
CA TYR A 230 0.21 -15.88 0.48
C TYR A 230 0.36 -15.75 2.00
N GLU A 231 0.45 -14.52 2.51
CA GLU A 231 0.57 -14.25 3.96
C GLU A 231 -0.59 -14.88 4.76
N ILE A 232 -1.80 -14.83 4.22
CA ILE A 232 -2.98 -15.42 4.85
C ILE A 232 -2.91 -16.95 4.88
N LEU A 233 -2.42 -17.56 3.81
CA LEU A 233 -2.32 -19.01 3.69
C LEU A 233 -1.22 -19.59 4.57
N THR A 234 -0.13 -18.87 4.74
CA THR A 234 1.10 -19.38 5.35
C THR A 234 1.46 -18.76 6.70
N GLY A 235 0.90 -17.58 6.99
CA GLY A 235 1.27 -16.76 8.15
C GLY A 235 2.59 -15.99 8.00
N THR A 236 3.24 -16.09 6.85
CA THR A 236 4.52 -15.43 6.54
C THR A 236 4.46 -14.70 5.20
N LEU A 237 5.44 -13.83 4.92
CA LEU A 237 5.63 -13.28 3.60
C LEU A 237 6.36 -14.28 2.69
N PRO A 238 6.17 -14.20 1.34
CA PRO A 238 6.80 -15.13 0.39
C PRO A 238 8.30 -14.91 0.19
N PHE A 239 8.90 -14.04 0.97
CA PHE A 239 10.31 -13.65 0.85
C PHE A 239 10.95 -13.69 2.22
N ASP A 240 12.20 -14.12 2.29
CA ASP A 240 13.00 -13.98 3.50
C ASP A 240 13.19 -12.50 3.83
N GLU A 241 13.22 -12.16 5.13
CA GLU A 241 13.61 -10.85 5.57
C GLU A 241 15.01 -10.54 5.05
N VAL A 242 15.09 -9.61 4.11
CA VAL A 242 16.38 -9.18 3.60
C VAL A 242 17.02 -8.28 4.63
N PRO A 243 18.22 -8.62 5.14
CA PRO A 243 18.95 -7.69 5.97
C PRO A 243 19.18 -6.40 5.20
N TRP A 244 18.81 -5.28 5.78
CA TRP A 244 19.14 -3.97 5.25
C TRP A 244 20.63 -3.75 5.42
N GLU A 245 21.45 -4.16 4.46
CA GLU A 245 22.87 -3.79 4.46
C GLU A 245 22.99 -2.34 4.03
N PHE A 246 23.35 -1.49 4.96
CA PHE A 246 23.75 -0.12 4.68
C PHE A 246 25.10 -0.16 3.95
N ALA A 247 25.08 -0.16 2.64
CA ALA A 247 26.29 0.01 1.84
C ALA A 247 26.73 1.46 1.94
N GLY A 248 27.64 1.74 2.88
CA GLY A 248 28.50 2.90 2.91
C GLY A 248 27.81 4.26 3.04
N CYS A 249 27.73 4.76 4.26
CA CYS A 249 27.53 6.18 4.52
C CYS A 249 28.77 6.94 4.01
N GLN A 250 28.70 7.53 2.81
CA GLN A 250 29.68 8.54 2.45
C GLN A 250 29.30 9.84 3.15
N SER A 251 30.11 10.23 4.12
CA SER A 251 30.04 11.50 4.82
C SER A 251 30.18 12.66 3.82
N GLY A 252 29.10 13.38 3.56
CA GLY A 252 29.16 14.60 2.77
C GLY A 252 27.95 14.97 1.91
N GLY A 253 26.87 14.18 1.91
CA GLY A 253 25.67 14.51 1.15
C GLY A 253 24.39 14.13 1.90
N GLU A 254 23.33 14.90 1.70
CA GLU A 254 22.02 14.72 2.34
C GLU A 254 21.26 13.45 1.87
N THR A 255 21.89 12.63 1.04
CA THR A 255 21.28 11.45 0.41
C THR A 255 22.01 10.19 0.85
N GLN A 256 21.32 9.29 1.53
CA GLN A 256 21.82 7.94 1.80
C GLN A 256 21.36 7.02 0.65
N ARG A 257 22.30 6.41 -0.06
CA ARG A 257 22.02 5.37 -1.04
C ARG A 257 21.99 4.02 -0.34
N LEU A 258 20.84 3.36 -0.36
CA LEU A 258 20.70 1.97 0.02
C LEU A 258 20.69 1.12 -1.24
N SER A 259 21.57 0.13 -1.28
CA SER A 259 21.47 -0.94 -2.29
C SER A 259 20.67 -2.06 -1.67
N LEU A 260 19.53 -2.40 -2.25
CA LEU A 260 18.70 -3.52 -1.84
C LEU A 260 18.92 -4.64 -2.84
N SER A 261 19.59 -5.70 -2.39
CA SER A 261 19.60 -6.96 -3.12
C SER A 261 18.53 -7.86 -2.51
N TYR A 262 17.45 -8.11 -3.26
CA TYR A 262 16.43 -9.05 -2.83
C TYR A 262 16.75 -10.41 -3.42
N PHE A 263 17.01 -11.37 -2.57
CA PHE A 263 17.01 -12.77 -2.95
C PHE A 263 15.63 -13.33 -2.61
N PHE A 264 14.85 -13.62 -3.64
CA PHE A 264 13.56 -14.25 -3.45
C PHE A 264 13.75 -15.76 -3.50
N SER A 265 13.63 -16.41 -2.36
CA SER A 265 13.34 -17.82 -2.32
C SER A 265 11.83 -17.98 -2.15
N TYR A 266 11.12 -18.15 -3.26
CA TYR A 266 9.70 -18.42 -3.21
C TYR A 266 9.45 -19.86 -2.76
N THR A 267 8.90 -20.01 -1.56
CA THR A 267 8.41 -21.31 -1.08
C THR A 267 6.93 -21.41 -1.43
N PRO A 268 6.49 -22.44 -2.17
CA PRO A 268 5.08 -22.62 -2.48
C PRO A 268 4.21 -22.68 -1.22
N PRO A 269 3.02 -22.04 -1.19
CA PRO A 269 2.16 -22.04 -0.01
C PRO A 269 1.84 -23.42 0.53
N ASN A 270 1.68 -24.45 -0.32
CA ASN A 270 1.38 -25.82 0.10
C ASN A 270 2.51 -26.50 0.85
N ALA A 271 3.77 -26.08 0.62
CA ALA A 271 4.92 -26.59 1.39
C ALA A 271 4.88 -26.12 2.85
N LEU A 272 4.32 -24.95 3.11
CA LEU A 272 4.15 -24.40 4.47
C LEU A 272 2.78 -24.76 5.07
N ASN A 273 1.75 -24.79 4.26
CA ASN A 273 0.40 -25.17 4.63
C ASN A 273 -0.17 -26.21 3.64
N PRO A 274 -0.02 -27.52 3.93
CA PRO A 274 -0.49 -28.59 3.04
C PRO A 274 -1.99 -28.60 2.75
N LYS A 275 -2.78 -27.77 3.45
CA LYS A 275 -4.21 -27.60 3.18
C LYS A 275 -4.51 -26.57 2.10
N THR A 276 -3.48 -25.89 1.57
CA THR A 276 -3.65 -24.90 0.50
C THR A 276 -4.14 -25.60 -0.78
N PRO A 277 -5.29 -25.18 -1.35
CA PRO A 277 -5.74 -25.72 -2.62
C PRO A 277 -4.77 -25.37 -3.75
N GLY A 278 -4.49 -26.36 -4.63
CA GLY A 278 -3.52 -26.19 -5.71
C GLY A 278 -3.86 -25.05 -6.70
N ASP A 279 -5.16 -24.85 -6.96
CA ASP A 279 -5.59 -23.75 -7.83
C ASP A 279 -5.34 -22.38 -7.20
N LEU A 280 -5.52 -22.26 -5.88
CA LEU A 280 -5.23 -21.01 -5.17
C LEU A 280 -3.71 -20.76 -5.11
N GLU A 281 -2.90 -21.82 -4.92
CA GLU A 281 -1.46 -21.70 -5.02
C GLU A 281 -1.01 -21.21 -6.40
N ARG A 282 -1.61 -21.76 -7.48
CA ARG A 282 -1.34 -21.31 -8.85
C ARG A 282 -1.67 -19.83 -9.05
N ILE A 283 -2.80 -19.34 -8.50
CA ILE A 283 -3.17 -17.92 -8.55
C ILE A 283 -2.10 -17.07 -7.87
N VAL A 284 -1.70 -17.44 -6.65
CA VAL A 284 -0.65 -16.73 -5.90
C VAL A 284 0.66 -16.70 -6.68
N TYR A 285 1.08 -17.85 -7.21
CA TYR A 285 2.31 -17.95 -8.02
C TYR A 285 2.26 -17.00 -9.21
N ARG A 286 1.15 -16.98 -9.97
CA ARG A 286 0.99 -16.10 -11.13
C ARG A 286 1.00 -14.62 -10.74
N CYS A 287 0.37 -14.24 -9.64
CA CYS A 287 0.41 -12.87 -9.14
C CYS A 287 1.84 -12.37 -8.89
N ILE A 288 2.69 -13.23 -8.34
CA ILE A 288 4.04 -12.86 -7.89
C ILE A 288 5.06 -12.95 -9.03
N THR A 289 4.94 -13.96 -9.92
CA THR A 289 6.02 -14.31 -10.85
C THR A 289 5.73 -14.00 -12.32
N VAL A 290 4.45 -14.04 -12.76
CA VAL A 290 4.11 -13.92 -14.18
C VAL A 290 3.91 -12.46 -14.57
N GLN A 291 4.71 -11.96 -15.53
CA GLN A 291 4.67 -10.56 -15.95
C GLN A 291 3.35 -10.17 -16.63
N ASP A 292 2.82 -11.02 -17.49
CA ASP A 292 1.60 -10.74 -18.26
C ASP A 292 0.31 -11.16 -17.54
N TYR A 293 0.37 -11.35 -16.23
CA TYR A 293 -0.78 -11.66 -15.39
C TYR A 293 -1.31 -10.37 -14.75
N GLY A 294 -2.39 -9.85 -15.31
CA GLY A 294 -3.00 -8.57 -14.91
C GLY A 294 -4.23 -8.71 -14.03
N LEU A 295 -4.92 -7.59 -13.80
CA LEU A 295 -6.14 -7.54 -12.98
C LEU A 295 -7.28 -8.36 -13.60
N ALA A 296 -7.41 -8.39 -14.94
CA ALA A 296 -8.47 -9.11 -15.62
C ALA A 296 -8.32 -10.63 -15.47
N GLU A 297 -7.11 -11.15 -15.65
CA GLU A 297 -6.79 -12.55 -15.47
C GLU A 297 -6.94 -12.97 -14.00
N LEU A 298 -6.47 -12.14 -13.08
CA LEU A 298 -6.64 -12.38 -11.63
C LEU A 298 -8.12 -12.40 -11.24
N GLN A 299 -8.92 -11.48 -11.78
CA GLN A 299 -10.37 -11.48 -11.54
C GLN A 299 -11.01 -12.79 -11.99
N ALA A 300 -10.73 -13.21 -13.24
CA ALA A 300 -11.29 -14.43 -13.81
C ALA A 300 -10.90 -15.68 -13.00
N ASP A 301 -9.63 -15.79 -12.61
CA ASP A 301 -9.14 -16.92 -11.82
C ASP A 301 -9.77 -16.96 -10.41
N LEU A 302 -9.91 -15.80 -9.75
CA LEU A 302 -10.59 -15.73 -8.44
C LEU A 302 -12.07 -16.05 -8.54
N GLU A 303 -12.77 -15.59 -9.58
CA GLU A 303 -14.19 -15.90 -9.82
C GLU A 303 -14.39 -17.40 -10.05
N ALA A 304 -13.54 -18.02 -10.88
CA ALA A 304 -13.58 -19.45 -11.11
C ALA A 304 -13.37 -20.23 -9.81
N PHE A 305 -12.30 -19.92 -9.08
CA PHE A 305 -12.00 -20.59 -7.81
C PHE A 305 -13.12 -20.46 -6.77
N ILE A 306 -13.72 -19.26 -6.63
CA ILE A 306 -14.78 -19.02 -5.65
C ILE A 306 -16.08 -19.74 -6.05
N SER A 307 -16.33 -19.92 -7.36
CA SER A 307 -17.54 -20.61 -7.84
C SER A 307 -17.48 -22.13 -7.68
N GLU A 308 -16.27 -22.71 -7.58
CA GLU A 308 -16.03 -24.15 -7.42
C GLU A 308 -15.88 -24.58 -5.95
N ALA A 309 -15.67 -23.61 -5.03
CA ALA A 309 -15.45 -23.84 -3.59
C ALA A 309 -16.76 -23.83 -2.79
#